data_7e4ebc13a4b3c6ae8cce04aac2b99e43
#
_entry.id   7e4ebc13a4b3c6ae8cce04aac2b99e43
#
_cell.length_a   1.000
_cell.length_b   1.000
_cell.length_c   1.000
_cell.angle_alpha   90.00
_cell.angle_beta   90.00
_cell.angle_gamma   90.00
#
_symmetry.space_group_name_H-M   'P 1'
#
loop_
_entity.id
_entity.type
_entity.pdbx_description
1 polymer ?
#
loop_
_entity_poly.entity_id
_entity_poly.type
_entity_poly.pdbx_seq_one_letter_code
_entity_poly.pdbx_strand_id
1 'polypeptide(L)'
;FDELQRRAPKQLDLLMKYLELSGYLSGRDIKEVSKAELLQRTYATPAVFNGLVDRGVFEVYQQEIGRIDKALLKEVIPVNPLNEHQQRAYHSILENFQSKNVCLLHGVTASGKTEVYIHLIEETIRQGKQVLYLLPEIALTAQITERLQRVFGSRLGIYHSKFPDAERVEIWQKQLSEADYDIILGVRSSVFLPFRNLGLVIVDEEHENTYKQQDPAPRYHARNAAIVLASMYGAKTLLGTATPSVETWHNATSGKYGLVELKERYKEIQLPEIIPVDIKELHRKKKMNGPFSPLLLQYIREALEQKEQVILFQNRRGFAPMIECNTCGWVPKCKNCDVSLTYHKGLNQLTCHYCGYTYQLPRICPACEGTDLRNRGFGT
;
A
#
# COMPACT_ATOMS: atom_id res chain seq x y z
N PHE A 1 36.42 1.08 42.90
CA PHE A 1 37.43 1.47 41.90
C PHE A 1 38.81 0.91 42.29
N ASP A 2 39.29 1.15 43.47
CA ASP A 2 40.66 0.73 43.94
C ASP A 2 40.89 -0.79 43.85
N GLU A 3 39.86 -1.59 44.10
CA GLU A 3 39.96 -3.05 43.99
C GLU A 3 40.04 -3.49 42.52
N LEU A 4 39.28 -2.87 41.62
CA LEU A 4 39.32 -3.15 40.17
C LEU A 4 40.64 -2.69 39.56
N GLN A 5 41.19 -1.56 40.02
CA GLN A 5 42.47 -1.05 39.56
C GLN A 5 43.65 -2.02 39.88
N ARG A 6 43.62 -2.65 41.06
CA ARG A 6 44.67 -3.57 41.47
C ARG A 6 44.53 -4.98 40.91
N ARG A 7 43.30 -5.49 40.79
CA ARG A 7 43.04 -6.92 40.47
C ARG A 7 42.48 -7.17 39.07
N ALA A 8 41.87 -6.17 38.46
CA ALA A 8 41.17 -6.33 37.18
C ALA A 8 41.17 -5.05 36.31
N PRO A 9 42.33 -4.54 35.87
CA PRO A 9 42.44 -3.24 35.18
C PRO A 9 41.60 -3.14 33.93
N LYS A 10 41.40 -4.25 33.16
CA LYS A 10 40.55 -4.29 32.00
C LYS A 10 39.06 -4.12 32.32
N GLN A 11 38.62 -4.56 33.51
CA GLN A 11 37.24 -4.32 33.97
C GLN A 11 37.05 -2.87 34.40
N LEU A 12 38.07 -2.25 35.00
CA LEU A 12 38.03 -0.83 35.34
C LEU A 12 37.93 0.05 34.07
N ASP A 13 38.74 -0.25 33.06
CA ASP A 13 38.70 0.49 31.78
C ASP A 13 37.32 0.41 31.11
N LEU A 14 36.72 -0.78 31.10
CA LEU A 14 35.37 -0.99 30.61
C LEU A 14 34.30 -0.19 31.39
N LEU A 15 34.43 -0.16 32.72
CA LEU A 15 33.53 0.60 33.61
C LEU A 15 33.67 2.12 33.38
N MET A 16 34.90 2.63 33.27
CA MET A 16 35.16 4.05 33.03
C MET A 16 34.56 4.47 31.68
N LYS A 17 34.68 3.64 30.64
CA LYS A 17 34.10 3.91 29.35
C LYS A 17 32.58 3.88 29.37
N TYR A 18 31.96 3.00 30.14
CA TYR A 18 30.51 3.01 30.35
C TYR A 18 30.06 4.31 31.02
N LEU A 19 30.76 4.77 32.08
CA LEU A 19 30.41 6.02 32.76
C LEU A 19 30.55 7.26 31.87
N GLU A 20 31.53 7.25 30.95
CA GLU A 20 31.69 8.28 29.93
C GLU A 20 30.51 8.27 28.90
N LEU A 21 30.21 7.09 28.35
CA LEU A 21 29.19 6.91 27.32
C LEU A 21 27.77 7.14 27.85
N SER A 22 27.49 6.72 29.08
CA SER A 22 26.20 6.94 29.75
C SER A 22 25.95 8.40 30.14
N GLY A 23 26.98 9.26 30.09
CA GLY A 23 26.87 10.65 30.53
C GLY A 23 26.91 10.85 32.03
N TYR A 24 27.10 9.79 32.80
CA TYR A 24 27.14 9.84 34.28
C TYR A 24 28.19 10.84 34.80
N LEU A 25 29.39 10.84 34.22
CA LEU A 25 30.46 11.75 34.61
C LEU A 25 30.22 13.22 34.24
N SER A 26 29.31 13.50 33.34
CA SER A 26 29.01 14.86 32.87
C SER A 26 27.78 15.48 33.55
N GLY A 27 27.13 14.78 34.49
CA GLY A 27 25.95 15.27 35.21
C GLY A 27 24.73 15.47 34.33
N ARG A 28 24.71 14.82 33.16
CA ARG A 28 23.55 14.80 32.24
C ARG A 28 22.63 13.62 32.58
N ASP A 29 21.45 13.59 32.00
CA ASP A 29 20.55 12.43 32.09
C ASP A 29 21.29 11.16 31.69
N ILE A 30 21.26 10.16 32.57
CA ILE A 30 21.97 8.90 32.36
C ILE A 30 21.33 8.15 31.21
N LYS A 31 22.12 7.87 30.18
CA LYS A 31 21.69 7.09 29.01
C LYS A 31 22.11 5.64 29.12
N GLU A 32 21.24 4.76 28.73
CA GLU A 32 21.56 3.34 28.56
C GLU A 32 22.59 3.13 27.46
N VAL A 33 23.53 2.23 27.65
CA VAL A 33 24.59 1.94 26.69
C VAL A 33 24.48 0.48 26.27
N SER A 34 24.38 0.23 24.93
CA SER A 34 24.28 -1.14 24.45
C SER A 34 25.57 -1.93 24.68
N LYS A 35 25.44 -3.22 25.06
CA LYS A 35 26.59 -4.13 25.25
C LYS A 35 27.48 -4.17 24.00
N ALA A 36 26.89 -4.18 22.80
CA ALA A 36 27.64 -4.20 21.55
C ALA A 36 28.51 -2.95 21.36
N GLU A 37 27.93 -1.75 21.58
CA GLU A 37 28.64 -0.48 21.47
C GLU A 37 29.77 -0.39 22.50
N LEU A 38 29.50 -0.78 23.75
CA LEU A 38 30.50 -0.75 24.83
C LEU A 38 31.70 -1.66 24.52
N LEU A 39 31.45 -2.89 24.06
CA LEU A 39 32.50 -3.83 23.69
C LEU A 39 33.29 -3.37 22.46
N GLN A 40 32.63 -2.79 21.47
CA GLN A 40 33.29 -2.28 20.27
C GLN A 40 34.20 -1.09 20.56
N ARG A 41 33.78 -0.18 21.43
CA ARG A 41 34.57 1.02 21.77
C ARG A 41 35.75 0.75 22.73
N THR A 42 35.71 -0.35 23.46
CA THR A 42 36.79 -0.70 24.43
C THR A 42 37.67 -1.84 23.96
N TYR A 43 37.32 -2.50 22.85
CA TYR A 43 37.94 -3.76 22.40
C TYR A 43 38.00 -4.82 23.52
N ALA A 44 37.10 -4.74 24.50
CA ALA A 44 37.02 -5.68 25.60
C ALA A 44 36.37 -7.00 25.15
N THR A 45 36.83 -8.10 25.72
CA THR A 45 36.23 -9.41 25.47
C THR A 45 34.93 -9.59 26.25
N PRO A 46 33.99 -10.42 25.76
CA PRO A 46 32.75 -10.74 26.50
C PRO A 46 33.02 -11.25 27.95
N ALA A 47 34.14 -11.93 28.14
CA ALA A 47 34.54 -12.42 29.48
C ALA A 47 34.79 -11.27 30.49
N VAL A 48 35.44 -10.18 30.05
CA VAL A 48 35.66 -9.00 30.88
C VAL A 48 34.34 -8.34 31.26
N PHE A 49 33.41 -8.24 30.32
CA PHE A 49 32.06 -7.71 30.54
C PHE A 49 31.28 -8.57 31.56
N ASN A 50 31.23 -9.90 31.31
CA ASN A 50 30.51 -10.82 32.20
C ASN A 50 31.09 -10.78 33.65
N GLY A 51 32.41 -10.59 33.80
CA GLY A 51 33.00 -10.43 35.12
C GLY A 51 32.52 -9.19 35.89
N LEU A 52 32.04 -8.13 35.22
CA LEU A 52 31.37 -7.00 35.87
C LEU A 52 29.90 -7.29 36.20
N VAL A 53 29.24 -8.09 35.37
CA VAL A 53 27.87 -8.58 35.62
C VAL A 53 27.86 -9.51 36.83
N ASP A 54 28.80 -10.48 36.91
CA ASP A 54 28.92 -11.43 38.02
C ASP A 54 29.20 -10.75 39.35
N ARG A 55 29.84 -9.58 39.30
CA ARG A 55 30.11 -8.74 40.47
C ARG A 55 28.96 -7.80 40.83
N GLY A 56 27.86 -7.82 40.10
CA GLY A 56 26.72 -6.93 40.34
C GLY A 56 26.98 -5.45 40.01
N VAL A 57 28.04 -5.15 39.21
CA VAL A 57 28.36 -3.78 38.77
C VAL A 57 27.54 -3.38 37.56
N PHE A 58 27.29 -4.33 36.67
CA PHE A 58 26.39 -4.16 35.53
C PHE A 58 25.16 -5.04 35.70
N GLU A 59 24.00 -4.45 35.34
CA GLU A 59 22.78 -5.17 35.15
C GLU A 59 22.51 -5.21 33.61
N VAL A 60 22.20 -6.39 33.08
CA VAL A 60 21.94 -6.59 31.64
C VAL A 60 20.49 -6.99 31.48
N TYR A 61 19.76 -6.21 30.74
CA TYR A 61 18.41 -6.54 30.33
C TYR A 61 18.26 -6.41 28.82
N GLN A 62 17.29 -7.10 28.27
CA GLN A 62 16.96 -6.97 26.87
C GLN A 62 16.01 -5.79 26.71
N GLN A 63 16.51 -4.73 26.10
CA GLN A 63 15.67 -3.62 25.65
C GLN A 63 15.22 -3.94 24.23
N GLU A 64 13.91 -4.02 24.00
CA GLU A 64 13.36 -4.04 22.66
C GLU A 64 13.58 -2.67 22.03
N ILE A 65 14.69 -2.51 21.29
CA ILE A 65 14.93 -1.30 20.51
C ILE A 65 14.08 -1.42 19.25
N GLY A 66 12.99 -0.67 19.20
CA GLY A 66 12.15 -0.56 18.03
C GLY A 66 12.99 -0.18 16.81
N ARG A 67 13.02 -1.06 15.82
CA ARG A 67 13.76 -0.83 14.56
C ARG A 67 13.13 0.27 13.72
N ILE A 68 11.88 0.57 14.00
CA ILE A 68 11.02 1.51 13.25
C ILE A 68 11.32 2.97 13.61
N ASP A 69 11.75 3.27 14.84
CA ASP A 69 11.93 4.65 15.32
C ASP A 69 13.14 5.39 14.74
N LYS A 70 14.12 4.70 14.16
CA LYS A 70 15.36 5.35 13.66
C LYS A 70 15.21 6.12 12.34
N ALA A 71 14.15 5.91 11.57
CA ALA A 71 13.95 6.54 10.26
C ALA A 71 13.08 7.82 10.29
N LEU A 72 12.49 8.20 11.43
CA LEU A 72 11.34 9.11 11.50
C LEU A 72 11.65 10.54 12.00
N LEU A 73 12.91 10.90 12.21
CA LEU A 73 13.28 12.25 12.65
C LEU A 73 13.51 13.21 11.47
N LYS A 74 12.54 13.28 10.53
CA LYS A 74 12.48 14.41 9.59
C LYS A 74 11.66 15.53 10.22
N GLU A 75 12.05 16.78 10.02
CA GLU A 75 11.26 17.94 10.43
C GLU A 75 9.85 17.84 9.86
N VAL A 76 8.86 17.98 10.74
CA VAL A 76 7.45 17.95 10.37
C VAL A 76 7.11 19.27 9.68
N ILE A 77 6.56 19.19 8.49
CA ILE A 77 6.11 20.37 7.74
C ILE A 77 4.61 20.61 7.99
N PRO A 78 4.16 21.87 7.98
CA PRO A 78 2.74 22.18 8.10
C PRO A 78 1.95 21.60 6.92
N VAL A 79 0.67 21.33 7.15
CA VAL A 79 -0.27 20.87 6.12
C VAL A 79 -0.44 21.95 5.07
N ASN A 80 -0.36 21.59 3.79
CA ASN A 80 -0.57 22.51 2.67
C ASN A 80 -2.04 23.01 2.67
N PRO A 81 -2.30 24.29 2.37
CA PRO A 81 -3.66 24.78 2.26
C PRO A 81 -4.40 24.09 1.10
N LEU A 82 -5.68 23.80 1.32
CA LEU A 82 -6.57 23.29 0.29
C LEU A 82 -6.92 24.41 -0.72
N ASN A 83 -7.00 24.03 -2.00
CA ASN A 83 -7.61 24.93 -2.98
C ASN A 83 -9.14 24.98 -2.80
N GLU A 84 -9.84 25.88 -3.51
CA GLU A 84 -11.28 26.08 -3.37
C GLU A 84 -12.12 24.83 -3.60
N HIS A 85 -11.76 24.01 -4.59
CA HIS A 85 -12.48 22.77 -4.90
C HIS A 85 -12.29 21.72 -3.81
N GLN A 86 -11.05 21.57 -3.34
CA GLN A 86 -10.72 20.66 -2.23
C GLN A 86 -11.37 21.13 -0.92
N GLN A 87 -11.41 22.43 -0.67
CA GLN A 87 -12.04 22.98 0.52
C GLN A 87 -13.56 22.75 0.52
N ARG A 88 -14.21 22.94 -0.63
CA ARG A 88 -15.63 22.59 -0.79
C ARG A 88 -15.87 21.10 -0.54
N ALA A 89 -15.04 20.23 -1.11
CA ALA A 89 -15.15 18.79 -0.90
C ALA A 89 -14.93 18.41 0.57
N TYR A 90 -13.94 19.01 1.23
CA TYR A 90 -13.67 18.82 2.66
C TYR A 90 -14.89 19.18 3.54
N HIS A 91 -15.48 20.37 3.35
CA HIS A 91 -16.66 20.78 4.08
C HIS A 91 -17.87 19.88 3.80
N SER A 92 -18.08 19.52 2.54
CA SER A 92 -19.17 18.61 2.17
C SER A 92 -19.02 17.21 2.79
N ILE A 93 -17.79 16.69 2.95
CA ILE A 93 -17.54 15.44 3.68
C ILE A 93 -17.94 15.60 5.14
N LEU A 94 -17.54 16.69 5.81
CA LEU A 94 -17.88 16.94 7.21
C LEU A 94 -19.39 17.08 7.43
N GLU A 95 -20.10 17.75 6.52
CA GLU A 95 -21.57 17.85 6.54
C GLU A 95 -22.22 16.46 6.39
N ASN A 96 -21.78 15.67 5.43
CA ASN A 96 -22.28 14.31 5.26
C ASN A 96 -22.04 13.46 6.52
N PHE A 97 -20.92 13.61 7.20
CA PHE A 97 -20.61 12.88 8.41
C PHE A 97 -21.51 13.24 9.61
N GLN A 98 -22.23 14.36 9.58
CA GLN A 98 -23.23 14.67 10.61
C GLN A 98 -24.41 13.71 10.59
N SER A 99 -24.84 13.27 9.42
CA SER A 99 -26.02 12.40 9.24
C SER A 99 -25.69 10.97 8.80
N LYS A 100 -24.50 10.74 8.27
CA LYS A 100 -24.07 9.45 7.68
C LYS A 100 -22.75 8.99 8.26
N ASN A 101 -22.56 7.68 8.33
CA ASN A 101 -21.32 7.08 8.85
C ASN A 101 -20.31 6.74 7.74
N VAL A 102 -20.76 6.65 6.49
CA VAL A 102 -19.92 6.34 5.33
C VAL A 102 -20.14 7.44 4.28
N CYS A 103 -19.06 7.94 3.69
CA CYS A 103 -19.08 8.90 2.61
C CYS A 103 -18.18 8.42 1.48
N LEU A 104 -18.65 8.54 0.23
CA LEU A 104 -17.85 8.33 -0.98
C LEU A 104 -17.31 9.69 -1.45
N LEU A 105 -15.99 9.81 -1.54
CA LEU A 105 -15.31 10.88 -2.27
C LEU A 105 -14.97 10.37 -3.68
N HIS A 106 -15.81 10.68 -4.62
CA HIS A 106 -15.61 10.42 -6.04
C HIS A 106 -14.78 11.54 -6.66
N GLY A 107 -13.49 11.34 -6.76
CA GLY A 107 -12.55 12.36 -7.27
C GLY A 107 -11.74 11.82 -8.44
N VAL A 108 -11.70 12.57 -9.54
CA VAL A 108 -10.88 12.22 -10.72
C VAL A 108 -9.40 12.04 -10.34
N THR A 109 -8.66 11.32 -11.17
CA THR A 109 -7.21 11.16 -10.99
C THR A 109 -6.53 12.53 -10.99
N ALA A 110 -5.57 12.73 -10.08
CA ALA A 110 -4.88 14.01 -9.88
C ALA A 110 -5.76 15.18 -9.43
N SER A 111 -6.93 14.94 -8.83
CA SER A 111 -7.74 15.98 -8.19
C SER A 111 -7.22 16.43 -6.83
N GLY A 112 -6.26 15.69 -6.27
CA GLY A 112 -5.67 15.96 -4.96
C GLY A 112 -6.49 15.40 -3.80
N LYS A 113 -7.18 14.28 -3.96
CA LYS A 113 -7.88 13.56 -2.87
C LYS A 113 -7.02 13.42 -1.61
N THR A 114 -5.74 13.13 -1.79
CA THR A 114 -4.80 12.94 -0.68
C THR A 114 -4.66 14.17 0.21
N GLU A 115 -4.73 15.40 -0.35
CA GLU A 115 -4.70 16.62 0.47
C GLU A 115 -5.96 16.71 1.35
N VAL A 116 -7.12 16.37 0.79
CA VAL A 116 -8.37 16.32 1.57
C VAL A 116 -8.27 15.29 2.69
N TYR A 117 -7.66 14.12 2.41
CA TYR A 117 -7.43 13.09 3.45
C TYR A 117 -6.52 13.61 4.56
N ILE A 118 -5.41 14.28 4.23
CA ILE A 118 -4.47 14.83 5.21
C ILE A 118 -5.19 15.80 6.17
N HIS A 119 -6.05 16.68 5.66
CA HIS A 119 -6.83 17.62 6.50
C HIS A 119 -7.84 16.88 7.40
N LEU A 120 -8.53 15.86 6.89
CA LEU A 120 -9.44 15.04 7.71
C LEU A 120 -8.71 14.26 8.79
N ILE A 121 -7.51 13.74 8.48
CA ILE A 121 -6.64 13.06 9.43
C ILE A 121 -6.22 14.04 10.54
N GLU A 122 -5.72 15.22 10.17
CA GLU A 122 -5.29 16.24 11.13
C GLU A 122 -6.43 16.65 12.08
N GLU A 123 -7.62 16.88 11.54
CA GLU A 123 -8.79 17.22 12.35
C GLU A 123 -9.18 16.09 13.31
N THR A 124 -9.11 14.83 12.84
CA THR A 124 -9.42 13.65 13.67
C THR A 124 -8.42 13.50 14.82
N ILE A 125 -7.12 13.67 14.54
CA ILE A 125 -6.07 13.62 15.57
C ILE A 125 -6.21 14.77 16.56
N ARG A 126 -6.56 15.96 16.12
CA ARG A 126 -6.80 17.11 17.01
C ARG A 126 -7.93 16.83 18.01
N GLN A 127 -8.88 15.97 17.66
CA GLN A 127 -9.94 15.49 18.55
C GLN A 127 -9.48 14.35 19.47
N GLY A 128 -8.20 13.97 19.49
CA GLY A 128 -7.66 12.88 20.30
C GLY A 128 -8.07 11.49 19.79
N LYS A 129 -8.39 11.35 18.51
CA LYS A 129 -8.82 10.08 17.90
C LYS A 129 -7.80 9.57 16.91
N GLN A 130 -7.81 8.24 16.74
CA GLN A 130 -6.93 7.52 15.81
C GLN A 130 -7.54 7.42 14.42
N VAL A 131 -6.67 7.24 13.43
CA VAL A 131 -7.04 7.08 12.03
C VAL A 131 -6.45 5.80 11.44
N LEU A 132 -7.28 5.03 10.75
CA LEU A 132 -6.84 3.95 9.87
C LEU A 132 -6.92 4.41 8.41
N TYR A 133 -5.77 4.47 7.72
CA TYR A 133 -5.72 4.79 6.31
C TYR A 133 -5.30 3.55 5.51
N LEU A 134 -6.24 2.97 4.78
CA LEU A 134 -6.04 1.80 3.95
C LEU A 134 -5.70 2.15 2.52
N LEU A 135 -4.66 1.51 2.01
CA LEU A 135 -4.23 1.57 0.62
C LEU A 135 -4.17 0.16 0.01
N PRO A 136 -4.42 0.00 -1.31
CA PRO A 136 -4.03 -1.22 -2.01
C PRO A 136 -2.53 -1.48 -1.90
N GLU A 137 -2.11 -2.75 -1.88
CA GLU A 137 -0.68 -3.09 -1.77
C GLU A 137 0.18 -2.43 -2.84
N ILE A 138 -0.34 -2.28 -4.06
CA ILE A 138 0.33 -1.62 -5.18
C ILE A 138 0.44 -0.09 -5.02
N ALA A 139 -0.46 0.52 -4.25
CA ALA A 139 -0.50 1.96 -4.01
C ALA A 139 0.33 2.40 -2.80
N LEU A 140 0.73 1.45 -1.94
CA LEU A 140 1.63 1.72 -0.81
C LEU A 140 3.06 1.90 -1.33
N THR A 141 3.31 3.08 -1.90
CA THR A 141 4.60 3.45 -2.46
C THR A 141 5.42 4.27 -1.48
N ALA A 142 6.74 4.34 -1.72
CA ALA A 142 7.63 5.21 -0.94
C ALA A 142 7.14 6.68 -0.97
N GLN A 143 6.56 7.12 -2.08
CA GLN A 143 6.08 8.49 -2.24
C GLN A 143 4.94 8.85 -1.29
N ILE A 144 3.90 8.02 -1.17
CA ILE A 144 2.78 8.30 -0.26
C ILE A 144 3.23 8.20 1.20
N THR A 145 4.07 7.22 1.50
CA THR A 145 4.66 7.04 2.82
C THR A 145 5.47 8.26 3.23
N GLU A 146 6.40 8.69 2.38
CA GLU A 146 7.24 9.86 2.65
C GLU A 146 6.42 11.15 2.81
N ARG A 147 5.39 11.32 1.98
CA ARG A 147 4.48 12.47 2.06
C ARG A 147 3.78 12.54 3.42
N LEU A 148 3.22 11.43 3.90
CA LEU A 148 2.55 11.38 5.19
C LEU A 148 3.53 11.50 6.36
N GLN A 149 4.73 10.91 6.24
CA GLN A 149 5.79 11.04 7.25
C GLN A 149 6.27 12.48 7.42
N ARG A 150 6.34 13.25 6.34
CA ARG A 150 6.70 14.69 6.41
C ARG A 150 5.68 15.50 7.19
N VAL A 151 4.40 15.13 7.15
CA VAL A 151 3.33 15.86 7.85
C VAL A 151 3.13 15.36 9.28
N PHE A 152 3.14 14.03 9.48
CA PHE A 152 2.74 13.44 10.76
C PHE A 152 3.90 12.89 11.59
N GLY A 153 5.09 12.76 11.01
CA GLY A 153 6.30 12.33 11.71
C GLY A 153 6.16 10.98 12.42
N SER A 154 6.52 10.93 13.70
CA SER A 154 6.48 9.74 14.55
C SER A 154 5.07 9.26 14.91
N ARG A 155 4.04 10.09 14.67
CA ARG A 155 2.62 9.74 14.89
C ARG A 155 2.08 8.73 13.86
N LEU A 156 2.83 8.51 12.76
CA LEU A 156 2.45 7.61 11.67
C LEU A 156 3.08 6.23 11.84
N GLY A 157 2.25 5.22 12.03
CA GLY A 157 2.64 3.82 11.92
C GLY A 157 2.36 3.28 10.52
N ILE A 158 3.27 2.47 9.98
CA ILE A 158 3.12 1.86 8.65
C ILE A 158 3.03 0.36 8.82
N TYR A 159 1.98 -0.27 8.26
CA TYR A 159 1.76 -1.70 8.40
C TYR A 159 1.47 -2.38 7.06
N HIS A 160 2.35 -3.28 6.64
CA HIS A 160 2.16 -4.05 5.40
C HIS A 160 2.78 -5.45 5.45
N SER A 161 2.35 -6.32 4.53
CA SER A 161 2.73 -7.74 4.46
C SER A 161 4.22 -7.99 4.16
N LYS A 162 4.94 -7.01 3.63
CA LYS A 162 6.39 -7.12 3.33
C LYS A 162 7.27 -6.89 4.56
N PHE A 163 6.71 -6.40 5.66
CA PHE A 163 7.47 -6.29 6.90
C PHE A 163 7.73 -7.67 7.50
N PRO A 164 8.92 -7.90 8.06
CA PRO A 164 9.20 -9.07 8.88
C PRO A 164 8.16 -9.20 10.01
N ASP A 165 7.88 -10.44 10.42
CA ASP A 165 6.88 -10.70 11.47
C ASP A 165 7.23 -9.96 12.78
N ALA A 166 8.52 -9.82 13.12
CA ALA A 166 8.96 -9.08 14.29
C ALA A 166 8.55 -7.60 14.27
N GLU A 167 8.67 -6.93 13.12
CA GLU A 167 8.23 -5.53 12.97
C GLU A 167 6.70 -5.40 13.03
N ARG A 168 5.98 -6.38 12.51
CA ARG A 168 4.52 -6.43 12.59
C ARG A 168 4.03 -6.61 14.03
N VAL A 169 4.72 -7.45 14.80
CA VAL A 169 4.46 -7.65 16.24
C VAL A 169 4.77 -6.37 17.02
N GLU A 170 5.86 -5.68 16.70
CA GLU A 170 6.22 -4.39 17.34
C GLU A 170 5.13 -3.33 17.14
N ILE A 171 4.61 -3.19 15.90
CA ILE A 171 3.50 -2.26 15.63
C ILE A 171 2.25 -2.65 16.43
N TRP A 172 1.94 -3.96 16.50
CA TRP A 172 0.81 -4.47 17.28
C TRP A 172 0.95 -4.14 18.78
N GLN A 173 2.12 -4.40 19.35
CA GLN A 173 2.41 -4.12 20.77
C GLN A 173 2.36 -2.63 21.07
N LYS A 174 2.89 -1.79 20.17
CA LYS A 174 2.84 -0.34 20.30
C LYS A 174 1.41 0.16 20.28
N GLN A 175 0.54 -0.38 19.42
CA GLN A 175 -0.89 -0.04 19.39
C GLN A 175 -1.65 -0.44 20.66
N LEU A 176 -1.14 -1.40 21.42
CA LEU A 176 -1.69 -1.77 22.73
C LEU A 176 -1.14 -0.92 23.88
N SER A 177 -0.03 -0.22 23.70
CA SER A 177 0.61 0.64 24.69
C SER A 177 -0.04 2.02 24.78
N GLU A 178 0.38 2.85 25.75
CA GLU A 178 -0.06 4.24 25.87
C GLU A 178 0.58 5.17 24.82
N ALA A 179 1.70 4.77 24.24
CA ALA A 179 2.41 5.49 23.18
C ALA A 179 2.06 4.96 21.79
N ASP A 180 0.77 4.69 21.55
CA ASP A 180 0.26 4.19 20.28
C ASP A 180 0.41 5.22 19.14
N TYR A 181 0.23 4.75 17.90
CA TYR A 181 0.22 5.63 16.74
C TYR A 181 -1.13 6.32 16.59
N ASP A 182 -1.12 7.61 16.26
CA ASP A 182 -2.35 8.36 15.92
C ASP A 182 -2.90 7.92 14.56
N ILE A 183 -2.00 7.50 13.66
CA ILE A 183 -2.36 7.07 12.30
C ILE A 183 -1.71 5.74 12.02
N ILE A 184 -2.49 4.81 11.48
CA ILE A 184 -1.96 3.62 10.82
C ILE A 184 -2.21 3.73 9.32
N LEU A 185 -1.12 3.81 8.56
CA LEU A 185 -1.13 3.63 7.11
C LEU A 185 -0.88 2.16 6.80
N GLY A 186 -1.83 1.51 6.15
CA GLY A 186 -1.66 0.09 5.95
C GLY A 186 -2.44 -0.50 4.78
N VAL A 187 -2.20 -1.79 4.58
CA VAL A 187 -2.87 -2.59 3.58
C VAL A 187 -4.01 -3.41 4.20
N ARG A 188 -4.62 -4.26 3.43
CA ARG A 188 -5.74 -5.13 3.78
C ARG A 188 -5.75 -5.67 5.23
N SER A 189 -4.62 -6.19 5.72
CA SER A 189 -4.54 -6.81 7.06
C SER A 189 -4.56 -5.82 8.23
N SER A 190 -4.38 -4.53 7.97
CA SER A 190 -4.36 -3.50 9.01
C SER A 190 -5.71 -3.30 9.71
N VAL A 191 -6.79 -3.79 9.12
CA VAL A 191 -8.14 -3.76 9.74
C VAL A 191 -8.23 -4.60 11.03
N PHE A 192 -7.25 -5.45 11.30
CA PHE A 192 -7.20 -6.28 12.50
C PHE A 192 -6.29 -5.73 13.60
N LEU A 193 -5.64 -4.59 13.37
CA LEU A 193 -4.84 -3.95 14.42
C LEU A 193 -5.74 -3.46 15.55
N PRO A 194 -5.26 -3.49 16.81
CA PRO A 194 -6.01 -2.98 17.94
C PRO A 194 -5.98 -1.45 17.93
N PHE A 195 -7.15 -0.84 17.91
CA PHE A 195 -7.33 0.60 18.09
C PHE A 195 -7.96 0.87 19.46
N ARG A 196 -7.63 1.98 20.08
CA ARG A 196 -8.23 2.41 21.36
C ARG A 196 -9.38 3.37 21.14
N ASN A 197 -9.19 4.34 20.27
CA ASN A 197 -10.15 5.41 20.01
C ASN A 197 -10.20 5.76 18.51
N LEU A 198 -10.59 4.79 17.67
CA LEU A 198 -10.70 4.99 16.24
C LEU A 198 -11.78 6.04 15.92
N GLY A 199 -11.43 7.11 15.18
CA GLY A 199 -12.34 8.18 14.79
C GLY A 199 -12.62 8.25 13.30
N LEU A 200 -11.67 7.83 12.47
CA LEU A 200 -11.79 7.88 11.01
C LEU A 200 -11.13 6.66 10.37
N VAL A 201 -11.81 6.10 9.38
CA VAL A 201 -11.24 5.09 8.47
C VAL A 201 -11.28 5.65 7.05
N ILE A 202 -10.13 5.71 6.39
CA ILE A 202 -10.01 6.08 4.97
C ILE A 202 -9.68 4.83 4.19
N VAL A 203 -10.43 4.56 3.13
CA VAL A 203 -10.15 3.47 2.18
C VAL A 203 -9.94 4.10 0.82
N ASP A 204 -8.69 4.26 0.42
CA ASP A 204 -8.35 4.84 -0.88
C ASP A 204 -8.37 3.76 -1.97
N GLU A 205 -8.71 4.17 -3.19
CA GLU A 205 -8.95 3.26 -4.32
C GLU A 205 -9.87 2.08 -3.91
N GLU A 206 -11.03 2.40 -3.30
CA GLU A 206 -11.96 1.45 -2.65
C GLU A 206 -12.42 0.31 -3.57
N HIS A 207 -12.37 0.54 -4.90
CA HIS A 207 -12.77 -0.41 -5.93
C HIS A 207 -11.76 -1.54 -6.16
N GLU A 208 -10.54 -1.41 -5.62
CA GLU A 208 -9.45 -2.34 -5.89
C GLU A 208 -9.73 -3.76 -5.38
N ASN A 209 -9.57 -4.73 -6.28
CA ASN A 209 -9.80 -6.14 -5.97
C ASN A 209 -8.83 -6.71 -4.92
N THR A 210 -7.67 -6.07 -4.71
CA THR A 210 -6.67 -6.48 -3.73
C THR A 210 -7.14 -6.35 -2.29
N TYR A 211 -8.20 -5.59 -2.03
CA TYR A 211 -8.89 -5.58 -0.75
C TYR A 211 -9.62 -6.89 -0.41
N LYS A 212 -9.88 -7.74 -1.41
CA LYS A 212 -10.42 -9.07 -1.20
C LYS A 212 -9.30 -10.07 -0.93
N GLN A 213 -9.30 -10.70 0.24
CA GLN A 213 -8.42 -11.83 0.52
C GLN A 213 -8.94 -13.08 -0.18
N GLN A 214 -8.15 -13.61 -1.10
CA GLN A 214 -8.48 -14.84 -1.83
C GLN A 214 -8.00 -16.07 -1.06
N ASP A 215 -6.77 -16.02 -0.54
CA ASP A 215 -6.12 -17.04 0.24
C ASP A 215 -5.13 -16.38 1.22
N PRO A 216 -4.96 -16.93 2.44
CA PRO A 216 -5.71 -18.00 3.07
C PRO A 216 -7.10 -17.56 3.57
N ALA A 217 -7.88 -18.51 4.12
CA ALA A 217 -9.06 -18.17 4.92
C ALA A 217 -8.65 -17.45 6.22
N PRO A 218 -9.51 -16.54 6.76
CA PRO A 218 -10.83 -16.13 6.28
C PRO A 218 -10.74 -15.23 5.04
N ARG A 219 -11.62 -15.47 4.07
CA ARG A 219 -11.64 -14.71 2.79
C ARG A 219 -12.50 -13.46 2.92
N TYR A 220 -12.08 -12.51 3.75
CA TYR A 220 -12.77 -11.25 3.99
C TYR A 220 -12.49 -10.22 2.87
N HIS A 221 -13.30 -9.17 2.85
CA HIS A 221 -13.06 -7.97 2.03
C HIS A 221 -12.73 -6.79 2.95
N ALA A 222 -11.50 -6.28 2.86
CA ALA A 222 -10.99 -5.30 3.83
C ALA A 222 -11.80 -3.99 3.84
N ARG A 223 -12.26 -3.47 2.68
CA ARG A 223 -13.15 -2.30 2.63
C ARG A 223 -14.41 -2.53 3.49
N ASN A 224 -15.06 -3.68 3.34
CA ASN A 224 -16.27 -3.97 4.09
C ASN A 224 -15.98 -4.21 5.58
N ALA A 225 -14.88 -4.90 5.88
CA ALA A 225 -14.42 -5.09 7.26
C ALA A 225 -14.08 -3.74 7.93
N ALA A 226 -13.46 -2.82 7.20
CA ALA A 226 -13.15 -1.47 7.67
C ALA A 226 -14.40 -0.64 8.01
N ILE A 227 -15.47 -0.75 7.21
CA ILE A 227 -16.76 -0.10 7.51
C ILE A 227 -17.37 -0.67 8.80
N VAL A 228 -17.32 -2.00 8.97
CA VAL A 228 -17.80 -2.66 10.21
C VAL A 228 -16.96 -2.22 11.40
N LEU A 229 -15.62 -2.26 11.26
CA LEU A 229 -14.70 -1.79 12.31
C LEU A 229 -15.02 -0.36 12.73
N ALA A 230 -15.14 0.55 11.77
CA ALA A 230 -15.50 1.94 12.04
C ALA A 230 -16.84 2.05 12.80
N SER A 231 -17.84 1.27 12.41
CA SER A 231 -19.13 1.23 13.08
C SER A 231 -19.03 0.78 14.54
N MET A 232 -18.15 -0.18 14.85
CA MET A 232 -17.94 -0.67 16.23
C MET A 232 -17.36 0.42 17.15
N TYR A 233 -16.59 1.36 16.60
CA TYR A 233 -15.99 2.50 17.33
C TYR A 233 -16.82 3.79 17.24
N GLY A 234 -17.96 3.80 16.52
CA GLY A 234 -18.66 5.04 16.19
C GLY A 234 -17.86 5.99 15.30
N ALA A 235 -16.85 5.46 14.63
CA ALA A 235 -15.97 6.18 13.71
C ALA A 235 -16.64 6.42 12.35
N LYS A 236 -16.14 7.41 11.60
CA LYS A 236 -16.57 7.69 10.24
C LYS A 236 -15.71 6.96 9.22
N THR A 237 -16.30 6.63 8.07
CA THR A 237 -15.59 5.97 6.96
C THR A 237 -15.64 6.83 5.72
N LEU A 238 -14.48 7.14 5.14
CA LEU A 238 -14.34 7.78 3.84
C LEU A 238 -13.84 6.75 2.82
N LEU A 239 -14.61 6.55 1.77
CA LEU A 239 -14.24 5.73 0.62
C LEU A 239 -13.80 6.66 -0.50
N GLY A 240 -12.55 6.55 -0.96
CA GLY A 240 -12.00 7.42 -2.00
C GLY A 240 -11.67 6.66 -3.27
N THR A 241 -12.03 7.22 -4.42
CA THR A 241 -11.69 6.62 -5.72
C THR A 241 -12.02 7.54 -6.88
N ALA A 242 -11.40 7.29 -8.04
CA ALA A 242 -11.79 7.89 -9.31
C ALA A 242 -12.81 7.03 -10.06
N THR A 243 -12.87 5.73 -9.78
CA THR A 243 -13.70 4.72 -10.45
C THR A 243 -14.41 3.86 -9.42
N PRO A 244 -15.51 4.36 -8.81
CA PRO A 244 -16.18 3.66 -7.72
C PRO A 244 -16.68 2.26 -8.13
N SER A 245 -16.62 1.32 -7.17
CA SER A 245 -17.28 0.03 -7.36
C SER A 245 -18.79 0.22 -7.51
N VAL A 246 -19.44 -0.69 -8.23
CA VAL A 246 -20.90 -0.61 -8.49
C VAL A 246 -21.69 -0.56 -7.18
N GLU A 247 -21.27 -1.33 -6.19
CA GLU A 247 -21.91 -1.38 -4.87
C GLU A 247 -21.77 -0.07 -4.11
N THR A 248 -20.58 0.52 -4.10
CA THR A 248 -20.34 1.80 -3.43
C THR A 248 -21.07 2.93 -4.13
N TRP A 249 -21.04 2.96 -5.46
CA TRP A 249 -21.78 3.94 -6.24
C TRP A 249 -23.29 3.85 -6.00
N HIS A 250 -23.86 2.65 -6.03
CA HIS A 250 -25.26 2.43 -5.72
C HIS A 250 -25.62 2.91 -4.30
N ASN A 251 -24.82 2.56 -3.29
CA ASN A 251 -25.08 2.98 -1.91
C ASN A 251 -24.98 4.51 -1.76
N ALA A 252 -24.10 5.18 -2.51
CA ALA A 252 -23.97 6.64 -2.48
C ALA A 252 -25.14 7.33 -3.19
N THR A 253 -25.52 6.87 -4.38
CA THR A 253 -26.63 7.46 -5.18
C THR A 253 -28.01 7.17 -4.58
N SER A 254 -28.19 6.03 -3.89
CA SER A 254 -29.42 5.72 -3.14
C SER A 254 -29.55 6.48 -1.81
N GLY A 255 -28.55 7.27 -1.43
CA GLY A 255 -28.56 8.05 -0.19
C GLY A 255 -28.16 7.32 1.08
N LYS A 256 -27.80 6.03 0.99
CA LYS A 256 -27.28 5.26 2.12
C LYS A 256 -25.91 5.77 2.59
N TYR A 257 -25.02 6.12 1.64
CA TYR A 257 -23.74 6.80 1.89
C TYR A 257 -23.84 8.28 1.53
N GLY A 258 -22.94 9.10 2.08
CA GLY A 258 -22.68 10.43 1.56
C GLY A 258 -22.01 10.34 0.17
N LEU A 259 -22.29 11.31 -0.68
CA LEU A 259 -21.62 11.45 -1.98
C LEU A 259 -21.00 12.84 -2.07
N VAL A 260 -19.70 12.88 -2.31
CA VAL A 260 -18.96 14.12 -2.56
C VAL A 260 -18.17 13.92 -3.85
N GLU A 261 -18.26 14.86 -4.77
CA GLU A 261 -17.57 14.81 -6.05
C GLU A 261 -16.46 15.87 -6.12
N LEU A 262 -15.27 15.45 -6.59
CA LEU A 262 -14.12 16.31 -6.84
C LEU A 262 -13.70 16.14 -8.30
N LYS A 263 -14.34 16.90 -9.19
CA LYS A 263 -14.26 16.73 -10.65
C LYS A 263 -13.07 17.43 -11.28
N GLU A 264 -12.56 18.47 -10.65
CA GLU A 264 -11.48 19.28 -11.19
C GLU A 264 -10.12 18.66 -10.89
N ARG A 265 -9.27 18.64 -11.90
CA ARG A 265 -7.87 18.24 -11.76
C ARG A 265 -7.04 19.41 -11.21
N TYR A 266 -5.98 19.07 -10.50
CA TYR A 266 -4.99 20.06 -10.09
C TYR A 266 -4.46 20.82 -11.31
N LYS A 267 -4.48 22.17 -11.27
CA LYS A 267 -4.10 23.07 -12.36
C LYS A 267 -4.94 22.92 -13.64
N GLU A 268 -6.21 22.49 -13.54
CA GLU A 268 -7.14 22.40 -14.68
C GLU A 268 -6.61 21.58 -15.88
N ILE A 269 -5.73 20.59 -15.61
CA ILE A 269 -5.16 19.75 -16.65
C ILE A 269 -6.29 18.97 -17.33
N GLN A 270 -6.43 19.19 -18.64
CA GLN A 270 -7.43 18.50 -19.45
C GLN A 270 -7.19 17.00 -19.51
N LEU A 271 -8.27 16.24 -19.74
CA LEU A 271 -8.18 14.81 -20.01
C LEU A 271 -7.46 14.60 -21.35
N PRO A 272 -6.65 13.53 -21.47
CA PRO A 272 -6.07 13.18 -22.77
C PRO A 272 -7.16 12.82 -23.76
N GLU A 273 -6.93 13.10 -25.03
CA GLU A 273 -7.77 12.61 -26.12
C GLU A 273 -7.63 11.08 -26.22
N ILE A 274 -8.76 10.38 -26.30
CA ILE A 274 -8.82 8.93 -26.46
C ILE A 274 -9.28 8.61 -27.88
N ILE A 275 -8.40 8.01 -28.66
CA ILE A 275 -8.67 7.62 -30.03
C ILE A 275 -8.80 6.10 -30.12
N PRO A 276 -10.03 5.55 -30.21
CA PRO A 276 -10.23 4.12 -30.37
C PRO A 276 -9.86 3.66 -31.78
N VAL A 277 -9.23 2.50 -31.89
CA VAL A 277 -8.82 1.90 -33.17
C VAL A 277 -9.38 0.47 -33.29
N ASP A 278 -10.14 0.21 -34.31
CA ASP A 278 -10.64 -1.15 -34.64
C ASP A 278 -9.53 -2.01 -35.25
N ILE A 279 -8.83 -2.75 -34.37
CA ILE A 279 -7.76 -3.66 -34.80
C ILE A 279 -8.27 -4.87 -35.59
N LYS A 280 -9.54 -5.30 -35.42
CA LYS A 280 -10.12 -6.44 -36.17
C LYS A 280 -10.22 -6.10 -37.66
N GLU A 281 -10.72 -4.91 -37.97
CA GLU A 281 -10.79 -4.43 -39.33
C GLU A 281 -9.40 -4.29 -39.97
N LEU A 282 -8.44 -3.72 -39.20
CA LEU A 282 -7.07 -3.59 -39.68
C LEU A 282 -6.39 -4.94 -39.94
N HIS A 283 -6.63 -5.94 -39.10
CA HIS A 283 -6.15 -7.31 -39.32
C HIS A 283 -6.75 -7.93 -40.60
N ARG A 284 -8.07 -7.78 -40.77
CA ARG A 284 -8.76 -8.26 -41.99
C ARG A 284 -8.20 -7.62 -43.25
N LYS A 285 -7.88 -6.33 -43.18
CA LYS A 285 -7.27 -5.58 -44.28
C LYS A 285 -5.76 -5.78 -44.42
N LYS A 286 -5.12 -6.60 -43.55
CA LYS A 286 -3.68 -6.85 -43.52
C LYS A 286 -2.84 -5.56 -43.36
N LYS A 287 -3.37 -4.56 -42.65
CA LYS A 287 -2.72 -3.26 -42.44
C LYS A 287 -1.96 -3.16 -41.13
N MET A 288 -1.97 -4.18 -40.28
CA MET A 288 -1.24 -4.20 -39.02
C MET A 288 0.25 -4.45 -39.25
N ASN A 289 1.09 -3.79 -38.44
CA ASN A 289 2.52 -4.07 -38.38
C ASN A 289 2.80 -4.78 -37.04
N GLY A 290 2.78 -6.11 -37.04
CA GLY A 290 2.80 -6.90 -35.81
C GLY A 290 1.60 -6.55 -34.92
N PRO A 291 1.79 -6.20 -33.65
CA PRO A 291 0.73 -5.81 -32.75
C PRO A 291 0.28 -4.34 -32.91
N PHE A 292 0.96 -3.54 -33.72
CA PHE A 292 0.78 -2.10 -33.80
C PHE A 292 -0.11 -1.69 -35.00
N SER A 293 -1.07 -0.82 -34.74
CA SER A 293 -1.86 -0.19 -35.80
C SER A 293 -1.05 0.88 -36.53
N PRO A 294 -1.33 1.18 -37.81
CA PRO A 294 -0.66 2.28 -38.53
C PRO A 294 -0.79 3.62 -37.83
N LEU A 295 -1.98 3.91 -37.28
CA LEU A 295 -2.23 5.15 -36.56
C LEU A 295 -1.37 5.27 -35.29
N LEU A 296 -1.25 4.19 -34.50
CA LEU A 296 -0.38 4.19 -33.33
C LEU A 296 1.09 4.45 -33.71
N LEU A 297 1.57 3.79 -34.78
CA LEU A 297 2.94 4.00 -35.26
C LEU A 297 3.16 5.43 -35.78
N GLN A 298 2.15 6.05 -36.35
CA GLN A 298 2.20 7.46 -36.77
C GLN A 298 2.37 8.37 -35.55
N TYR A 299 1.52 8.27 -34.54
CA TYR A 299 1.64 9.07 -33.31
C TYR A 299 2.94 8.85 -32.57
N ILE A 300 3.46 7.61 -32.53
CA ILE A 300 4.78 7.35 -31.95
C ILE A 300 5.87 8.12 -32.70
N ARG A 301 5.87 8.13 -34.04
CA ARG A 301 6.85 8.87 -34.83
C ARG A 301 6.76 10.37 -34.61
N GLU A 302 5.55 10.91 -34.67
CA GLU A 302 5.30 12.34 -34.44
C GLU A 302 5.81 12.79 -33.05
N ALA A 303 5.52 12.03 -32.00
CA ALA A 303 6.01 12.34 -30.68
C ALA A 303 7.57 12.29 -30.59
N LEU A 304 8.18 11.26 -31.17
CA LEU A 304 9.63 11.12 -31.17
C LEU A 304 10.33 12.20 -31.99
N GLU A 305 9.75 12.63 -33.11
CA GLU A 305 10.25 13.74 -33.94
C GLU A 305 10.21 15.08 -33.17
N GLN A 306 9.17 15.26 -32.32
CA GLN A 306 9.03 16.40 -31.42
C GLN A 306 9.87 16.27 -30.14
N LYS A 307 10.68 15.21 -30.00
CA LYS A 307 11.47 14.86 -28.81
C LYS A 307 10.64 14.65 -27.56
N GLU A 308 9.40 14.24 -27.74
CA GLU A 308 8.50 13.86 -26.66
C GLU A 308 8.68 12.39 -26.26
N GLN A 309 8.15 12.02 -25.12
CA GLN A 309 8.20 10.65 -24.59
C GLN A 309 6.92 9.88 -24.93
N VAL A 310 7.07 8.59 -25.19
CA VAL A 310 5.96 7.69 -25.47
C VAL A 310 5.90 6.60 -24.41
N ILE A 311 4.72 6.37 -23.83
CA ILE A 311 4.45 5.24 -22.94
C ILE A 311 3.56 4.24 -23.66
N LEU A 312 4.08 3.04 -23.91
CA LEU A 312 3.30 1.92 -24.44
C LEU A 312 2.81 1.05 -23.28
N PHE A 313 1.48 1.01 -23.12
CA PHE A 313 0.86 0.17 -22.10
C PHE A 313 0.24 -1.07 -22.74
N GLN A 314 0.71 -2.24 -22.31
CA GLN A 314 0.12 -3.53 -22.66
C GLN A 314 -0.49 -4.16 -21.42
N ASN A 315 -1.81 -4.26 -21.37
CA ASN A 315 -2.54 -4.81 -20.21
C ASN A 315 -2.48 -6.34 -20.19
N ARG A 316 -1.27 -6.89 -20.06
CA ARG A 316 -1.02 -8.34 -19.91
C ARG A 316 0.13 -8.59 -18.95
N ARG A 317 -0.06 -9.50 -18.00
CA ARG A 317 1.01 -10.00 -17.14
C ARG A 317 1.63 -11.24 -17.77
N GLY A 318 2.88 -11.14 -18.23
CA GLY A 318 3.68 -12.26 -18.72
C GLY A 318 3.15 -12.90 -20.01
N PHE A 319 3.84 -13.96 -20.45
CA PHE A 319 3.45 -14.78 -21.58
C PHE A 319 2.25 -15.67 -21.16
N ALA A 320 1.04 -15.24 -21.45
CA ALA A 320 -0.15 -16.08 -21.32
C ALA A 320 -0.65 -16.43 -22.74
N PRO A 321 -0.18 -17.52 -23.32
CA PRO A 321 -0.69 -17.96 -24.60
C PRO A 321 -2.17 -18.30 -24.47
N MET A 322 -2.99 -17.59 -25.23
CA MET A 322 -4.41 -17.94 -25.38
C MET A 322 -4.65 -18.51 -26.78
N ILE A 323 -5.66 -19.35 -26.89
CA ILE A 323 -6.13 -19.86 -28.18
C ILE A 323 -7.20 -18.92 -28.71
N GLU A 324 -7.11 -18.59 -29.97
CA GLU A 324 -8.12 -17.82 -30.70
C GLU A 324 -8.47 -18.51 -32.02
N CYS A 325 -9.73 -18.57 -32.34
CA CYS A 325 -10.16 -19.00 -33.65
C CYS A 325 -9.89 -17.91 -34.71
N ASN A 326 -9.06 -18.19 -35.69
CA ASN A 326 -8.69 -17.22 -36.72
C ASN A 326 -9.87 -16.85 -37.64
N THR A 327 -10.90 -17.70 -37.70
CA THR A 327 -12.08 -17.49 -38.54
C THR A 327 -13.10 -16.55 -37.92
N CYS A 328 -13.43 -16.76 -36.63
CA CYS A 328 -14.52 -16.02 -35.98
C CYS A 328 -14.09 -15.21 -34.73
N GLY A 329 -12.80 -15.30 -34.31
CA GLY A 329 -12.32 -14.61 -33.14
C GLY A 329 -12.77 -15.24 -31.81
N TRP A 330 -13.33 -16.45 -31.81
CA TRP A 330 -13.70 -17.13 -30.57
C TRP A 330 -12.48 -17.42 -29.73
N VAL A 331 -12.61 -17.14 -28.42
CA VAL A 331 -11.58 -17.41 -27.37
C VAL A 331 -12.21 -18.30 -26.31
N PRO A 332 -11.56 -19.41 -25.90
CA PRO A 332 -12.08 -20.25 -24.82
C PRO A 332 -12.15 -19.50 -23.50
N LYS A 333 -13.31 -19.52 -22.88
CA LYS A 333 -13.57 -18.92 -21.56
C LYS A 333 -13.82 -20.01 -20.50
N CYS A 334 -13.52 -19.68 -19.26
CA CYS A 334 -13.86 -20.54 -18.14
C CYS A 334 -15.36 -20.54 -17.90
N LYS A 335 -15.96 -21.72 -17.72
CA LYS A 335 -17.39 -21.84 -17.42
C LYS A 335 -17.78 -21.31 -16.04
N ASN A 336 -16.82 -21.28 -15.10
CA ASN A 336 -17.05 -20.88 -13.72
C ASN A 336 -16.73 -19.41 -13.45
N CYS A 337 -15.79 -18.80 -14.20
CA CYS A 337 -15.24 -17.47 -13.90
C CYS A 337 -15.39 -16.46 -15.02
N ASP A 338 -15.92 -16.86 -16.17
CA ASP A 338 -16.07 -16.04 -17.40
C ASP A 338 -14.77 -15.31 -17.85
N VAL A 339 -13.60 -15.79 -17.46
CA VAL A 339 -12.29 -15.29 -17.88
C VAL A 339 -11.72 -16.16 -18.99
N SER A 340 -10.87 -15.58 -19.83
CA SER A 340 -10.15 -16.33 -20.87
C SER A 340 -9.21 -17.38 -20.23
N LEU A 341 -9.16 -18.56 -20.84
CA LEU A 341 -8.30 -19.63 -20.40
C LEU A 341 -6.87 -19.47 -20.92
N THR A 342 -5.89 -19.84 -20.11
CA THR A 342 -4.49 -19.88 -20.49
C THR A 342 -4.14 -21.24 -21.08
N TYR A 343 -3.49 -21.25 -22.23
CA TYR A 343 -3.01 -22.48 -22.87
C TYR A 343 -1.62 -22.86 -22.36
N HIS A 344 -1.51 -24.06 -21.79
CA HIS A 344 -0.25 -24.67 -21.36
C HIS A 344 0.25 -25.67 -22.41
N LYS A 345 1.17 -25.23 -23.24
CA LYS A 345 1.68 -26.01 -24.39
C LYS A 345 2.26 -27.38 -23.97
N GLY A 346 2.99 -27.45 -22.87
CA GLY A 346 3.61 -28.70 -22.36
C GLY A 346 2.58 -29.76 -21.95
N LEU A 347 1.39 -29.34 -21.49
CA LEU A 347 0.31 -30.24 -21.05
C LEU A 347 -0.80 -30.35 -22.10
N ASN A 348 -0.76 -29.57 -23.18
CA ASN A 348 -1.80 -29.43 -24.19
C ASN A 348 -3.19 -29.17 -23.58
N GLN A 349 -3.23 -28.34 -22.53
CA GLN A 349 -4.44 -28.04 -21.75
C GLN A 349 -4.67 -26.55 -21.62
N LEU A 350 -5.95 -26.19 -21.49
CA LEU A 350 -6.41 -24.85 -21.17
C LEU A 350 -6.71 -24.80 -19.68
N THR A 351 -6.15 -23.86 -18.94
CA THR A 351 -6.32 -23.74 -17.49
C THR A 351 -6.85 -22.36 -17.09
N CYS A 352 -7.80 -22.34 -16.22
CA CYS A 352 -8.25 -21.12 -15.56
C CYS A 352 -7.36 -20.82 -14.35
N HIS A 353 -6.60 -19.72 -14.38
CA HIS A 353 -5.77 -19.32 -13.24
C HIS A 353 -6.56 -18.71 -12.06
N TYR A 354 -7.88 -18.54 -12.21
CA TYR A 354 -8.75 -18.09 -11.12
C TYR A 354 -9.29 -19.23 -10.26
N CYS A 355 -9.80 -20.31 -10.90
CA CYS A 355 -10.42 -21.44 -10.18
C CYS A 355 -9.67 -22.76 -10.34
N GLY A 356 -8.59 -22.80 -11.12
CA GLY A 356 -7.81 -23.99 -11.36
C GLY A 356 -8.47 -25.00 -12.33
N TYR A 357 -9.66 -24.68 -12.86
CA TYR A 357 -10.36 -25.61 -13.75
C TYR A 357 -9.60 -25.79 -15.07
N THR A 358 -9.45 -27.03 -15.53
CA THR A 358 -8.70 -27.40 -16.73
C THR A 358 -9.63 -27.97 -17.81
N TYR A 359 -9.34 -27.62 -19.06
CA TYR A 359 -10.04 -28.10 -20.25
C TYR A 359 -9.06 -28.71 -21.23
N GLN A 360 -9.52 -29.67 -21.99
CA GLN A 360 -8.76 -30.11 -23.17
C GLN A 360 -8.92 -29.08 -24.31
N LEU A 361 -7.84 -28.90 -25.08
CA LEU A 361 -7.90 -28.03 -26.25
C LEU A 361 -8.87 -28.63 -27.28
N PRO A 362 -9.93 -27.91 -27.68
CA PRO A 362 -10.83 -28.41 -28.73
C PRO A 362 -10.10 -28.47 -30.08
N ARG A 363 -10.38 -29.48 -30.87
CA ARG A 363 -9.83 -29.63 -32.24
C ARG A 363 -10.54 -28.73 -33.25
N ILE A 364 -11.76 -28.36 -32.95
CA ILE A 364 -12.68 -27.61 -33.83
C ILE A 364 -13.22 -26.45 -32.95
N CYS A 365 -13.35 -25.27 -33.55
CA CYS A 365 -13.95 -24.13 -32.88
C CYS A 365 -15.42 -24.41 -32.52
N PRO A 366 -15.81 -24.31 -31.23
CA PRO A 366 -17.20 -24.56 -30.85
C PRO A 366 -18.20 -23.50 -31.37
N ALA A 367 -17.71 -22.34 -31.84
CA ALA A 367 -18.57 -21.24 -32.31
C ALA A 367 -18.81 -21.25 -33.82
N CYS A 368 -17.85 -21.69 -34.63
CA CYS A 368 -17.95 -21.63 -36.09
C CYS A 368 -17.51 -22.91 -36.79
N GLU A 369 -17.22 -23.97 -36.06
CA GLU A 369 -16.73 -25.27 -36.55
C GLU A 369 -15.42 -25.20 -37.38
N GLY A 370 -14.77 -24.05 -37.40
CA GLY A 370 -13.50 -23.86 -38.08
C GLY A 370 -12.36 -24.62 -37.37
N THR A 371 -11.38 -25.10 -38.14
CA THR A 371 -10.23 -25.86 -37.61
C THR A 371 -9.00 -24.99 -37.35
N ASP A 372 -9.01 -23.70 -37.73
CA ASP A 372 -7.86 -22.78 -37.59
C ASP A 372 -7.86 -22.13 -36.21
N LEU A 373 -7.53 -22.93 -35.20
CA LEU A 373 -7.30 -22.46 -33.82
C LEU A 373 -5.82 -22.13 -33.65
N ARG A 374 -5.50 -20.86 -33.42
CA ARG A 374 -4.12 -20.39 -33.29
C ARG A 374 -3.81 -19.96 -31.87
N ASN A 375 -2.58 -20.25 -31.51
CA ASN A 375 -1.98 -19.72 -30.29
C ASN A 375 -1.70 -18.21 -30.50
N ARG A 376 -2.38 -17.34 -29.76
CA ARG A 376 -2.16 -15.91 -29.73
C ARG A 376 -1.52 -15.55 -28.39
N GLY A 377 -0.20 -15.70 -28.34
CA GLY A 377 0.59 -15.25 -27.19
C GLY A 377 1.59 -14.22 -27.67
N PHE A 378 1.42 -12.97 -27.25
CA PHE A 378 2.49 -11.99 -27.29
C PHE A 378 2.98 -11.83 -25.85
N GLY A 379 3.96 -12.65 -25.47
CA GLY A 379 4.71 -12.43 -24.25
C GLY A 379 5.75 -11.34 -24.47
N THR A 380 5.99 -10.56 -23.45
CA THR A 380 7.20 -9.75 -23.33
C THR A 380 8.36 -10.65 -22.98
#